data_74b2a230b0d6f6b93f65994d1fbf119f
#
_entry.id   74b2a230b0d6f6b93f65994d1fbf119f
#
_cell.length_a   1.000
_cell.length_b   1.000
_cell.length_c   1.000
_cell.angle_alpha   90.00
_cell.angle_beta   90.00
_cell.angle_gamma   90.00
#
_symmetry.space_group_name_H-M   'P 1'
#
loop_
_entity.id
_entity.type
_entity.pdbx_description
1 polymer ?
#
loop_
_entity_poly.entity_id
_entity_poly.type
_entity_poly.pdbx_seq_one_letter_code
_entity_poly.pdbx_strand_id
1 'polypeptide(L)'
;SGVYARLDDAVELDGLLERRELREPLAYVLGEWGFRRLTLKTDARALVPRPETEVVVERALALLGDTPSPRVLDVGVGSGAIALALKDERPDAHVTGVDESADALELARENADRLGLDVELRAGGLESAQDGWDLVVSNPPYVDTLEGLQPELRFEPEVAIVGSGLHERLAEGARTRALVLEVGAGQAGRVAAALEAFAYLDVRVTKDLAGIDRVVEGVR
;
A
#
# COMPACT_ATOMS: atom_id res chain seq x y z
N SER A 1 10.35 20.54 -1.66
CA SER A 1 10.94 21.63 -2.50
C SER A 1 12.06 21.13 -3.44
N GLY A 2 12.21 19.82 -3.63
CA GLY A 2 13.31 19.23 -4.40
C GLY A 2 13.01 18.96 -5.88
N VAL A 3 11.77 18.64 -6.24
CA VAL A 3 11.42 18.16 -7.59
C VAL A 3 11.44 19.30 -8.63
N TYR A 4 11.00 20.50 -8.24
CA TYR A 4 10.94 21.64 -9.17
C TYR A 4 12.27 22.38 -9.39
N ALA A 5 13.31 22.06 -8.63
CA ALA A 5 14.60 22.75 -8.72
C ALA A 5 15.60 22.08 -9.69
N ARG A 6 15.25 20.99 -10.37
CA ARG A 6 16.18 20.18 -11.19
C ARG A 6 15.92 20.21 -12.70
N LEU A 7 14.93 20.94 -13.20
CA LEU A 7 14.65 21.04 -14.62
C LEU A 7 15.42 22.24 -15.24
N ASP A 8 16.75 22.19 -15.17
CA ASP A 8 17.61 23.23 -15.75
C ASP A 8 17.98 22.96 -17.23
N ASP A 9 17.57 21.78 -17.79
CA ASP A 9 17.87 21.41 -19.16
C ASP A 9 16.57 21.18 -19.96
N ALA A 10 16.38 21.98 -21.03
CA ALA A 10 15.21 21.84 -21.91
C ALA A 10 15.13 20.45 -22.57
N VAL A 11 16.26 19.79 -22.81
CA VAL A 11 16.34 18.44 -23.39
C VAL A 11 15.79 17.40 -22.42
N GLU A 12 16.06 17.55 -21.11
CA GLU A 12 15.51 16.67 -20.09
C GLU A 12 13.98 16.84 -19.99
N LEU A 13 13.48 18.08 -20.05
CA LEU A 13 12.05 18.34 -20.02
C LEU A 13 11.32 17.72 -21.22
N ASP A 14 11.87 17.83 -22.43
CA ASP A 14 11.27 17.25 -23.63
C ASP A 14 11.17 15.73 -23.51
N GLY A 15 12.18 15.04 -23.00
CA GLY A 15 12.14 13.61 -22.74
C GLY A 15 11.08 13.19 -21.70
N LEU A 16 10.87 14.00 -20.65
CA LEU A 16 9.81 13.74 -19.66
C LEU A 16 8.43 13.98 -20.27
N LEU A 17 8.26 14.99 -21.13
CA LEU A 17 7.01 15.27 -21.82
C LEU A 17 6.65 14.14 -22.79
N GLU A 18 7.60 13.64 -23.59
CA GLU A 18 7.39 12.49 -24.49
C GLU A 18 6.88 11.26 -23.73
N ARG A 19 7.45 10.93 -22.56
CA ARG A 19 6.98 9.83 -21.71
C ARG A 19 5.54 10.07 -21.25
N ARG A 20 5.18 11.30 -20.88
CA ARG A 20 3.81 11.66 -20.48
C ARG A 20 2.82 11.63 -21.66
N GLU A 21 3.23 11.97 -22.85
CA GLU A 21 2.40 11.84 -24.07
C GLU A 21 2.07 10.37 -24.34
N LEU A 22 2.98 9.43 -24.03
CA LEU A 22 2.76 7.99 -24.07
C LEU A 22 1.88 7.49 -22.90
N ARG A 23 1.42 8.38 -22.02
CA ARG A 23 0.57 8.06 -20.86
C ARG A 23 1.28 7.28 -19.76
N GLU A 24 2.62 7.34 -19.70
CA GLU A 24 3.35 6.79 -18.55
C GLU A 24 2.96 7.52 -17.26
N PRO A 25 2.76 6.83 -16.11
CA PRO A 25 2.40 7.48 -14.85
C PRO A 25 3.36 8.61 -14.48
N LEU A 26 2.84 9.77 -14.07
CA LEU A 26 3.67 10.91 -13.73
C LEU A 26 4.72 10.58 -12.66
N ALA A 27 4.34 9.74 -11.68
CA ALA A 27 5.25 9.28 -10.64
C ALA A 27 6.47 8.52 -11.22
N TYR A 28 6.26 7.70 -12.25
CA TYR A 28 7.36 6.99 -12.91
C TYR A 28 8.21 7.93 -13.76
N VAL A 29 7.59 8.89 -14.42
CA VAL A 29 8.31 9.91 -15.20
C VAL A 29 9.24 10.70 -14.30
N LEU A 30 8.78 11.09 -13.10
CA LEU A 30 9.56 11.84 -12.10
C LEU A 30 10.55 10.97 -11.33
N GLY A 31 10.32 9.64 -11.29
CA GLY A 31 11.15 8.69 -10.54
C GLY A 31 10.94 8.72 -9.02
N GLU A 32 10.11 9.63 -8.51
CA GLU A 32 9.77 9.73 -7.09
C GLU A 32 8.37 10.29 -6.88
N TRP A 33 7.74 9.93 -5.76
CA TRP A 33 6.39 10.36 -5.41
C TRP A 33 6.22 10.59 -3.91
N GLY A 34 5.44 11.61 -3.55
CA GLY A 34 5.10 11.88 -2.16
C GLY A 34 4.07 10.90 -1.61
N PHE A 35 4.28 10.41 -0.40
CA PHE A 35 3.31 9.62 0.36
C PHE A 35 3.45 9.95 1.85
N ARG A 36 2.39 10.48 2.46
CA ARG A 36 2.42 11.03 3.81
C ARG A 36 3.58 12.03 4.00
N ARG A 37 4.54 11.71 4.88
CA ARG A 37 5.73 12.55 5.13
C ARG A 37 6.96 12.12 4.32
N LEU A 38 6.83 11.10 3.50
CA LEU A 38 7.93 10.46 2.79
C LEU A 38 7.95 10.87 1.31
N THR A 39 9.13 10.82 0.72
CA THR A 39 9.33 10.85 -0.73
C THR A 39 9.92 9.50 -1.14
N LEU A 40 9.13 8.70 -1.84
CA LEU A 40 9.47 7.35 -2.26
C LEU A 40 9.97 7.33 -3.71
N LYS A 41 10.99 6.53 -3.99
CA LYS A 41 11.34 6.15 -5.35
C LYS A 41 10.18 5.36 -5.96
N THR A 42 9.87 5.64 -7.22
CA THR A 42 8.77 4.99 -7.96
C THR A 42 9.20 4.63 -9.37
N ASP A 43 8.92 3.41 -9.77
CA ASP A 43 9.12 2.88 -11.12
C ASP A 43 8.19 1.68 -11.37
N ALA A 44 8.29 1.06 -12.55
CA ALA A 44 7.39 0.00 -12.99
C ALA A 44 7.47 -1.32 -12.19
N ARG A 45 8.30 -1.40 -11.14
CA ARG A 45 8.41 -2.58 -10.25
C ARG A 45 7.25 -2.71 -9.26
N ALA A 46 6.56 -1.60 -8.94
CA ALA A 46 5.44 -1.61 -7.99
C ALA A 46 4.40 -0.54 -8.32
N LEU A 47 3.18 -0.75 -7.81
CA LEU A 47 2.08 0.20 -7.91
C LEU A 47 2.51 1.59 -7.41
N VAL A 48 2.13 2.65 -8.13
CA VAL A 48 2.31 4.04 -7.65
C VAL A 48 1.53 4.22 -6.34
N PRO A 49 2.16 4.72 -5.25
CA PRO A 49 1.46 5.03 -4.02
C PRO A 49 0.28 5.99 -4.26
N ARG A 50 -0.91 5.61 -3.84
CA ARG A 50 -2.13 6.40 -4.05
C ARG A 50 -2.41 7.29 -2.82
N PRO A 51 -2.90 8.52 -3.01
CA PRO A 51 -3.29 9.37 -1.89
C PRO A 51 -4.35 8.74 -0.98
N GLU A 52 -5.25 7.94 -1.54
CA GLU A 52 -6.31 7.23 -0.81
C GLU A 52 -5.73 6.21 0.18
N THR A 53 -4.58 5.61 -0.15
CA THR A 53 -3.87 4.65 0.71
C THR A 53 -3.32 5.30 2.00
N GLU A 54 -3.17 6.62 2.04
CA GLU A 54 -2.80 7.31 3.28
C GLU A 54 -3.83 7.13 4.39
N VAL A 55 -5.11 6.94 4.04
CA VAL A 55 -6.18 6.62 5.01
C VAL A 55 -5.94 5.25 5.66
N VAL A 56 -5.36 4.29 4.92
CA VAL A 56 -4.98 2.98 5.49
C VAL A 56 -3.97 3.16 6.61
N VAL A 57 -2.91 3.96 6.39
CA VAL A 57 -1.89 4.27 7.40
C VAL A 57 -2.51 4.96 8.62
N GLU A 58 -3.39 5.96 8.40
CA GLU A 58 -4.07 6.66 9.48
C GLU A 58 -4.89 5.70 10.35
N ARG A 59 -5.66 4.80 9.74
CA ARG A 59 -6.48 3.82 10.46
C ARG A 59 -5.63 2.80 11.20
N ALA A 60 -4.55 2.33 10.56
CA ALA A 60 -3.59 1.42 11.18
C ALA A 60 -2.97 2.03 12.45
N LEU A 61 -2.48 3.28 12.38
CA LEU A 61 -1.94 4.00 13.53
C LEU A 61 -2.96 4.18 14.64
N ALA A 62 -4.22 4.50 14.31
CA ALA A 62 -5.29 4.64 15.28
C ALA A 62 -5.58 3.32 16.03
N LEU A 63 -5.57 2.17 15.33
CA LEU A 63 -5.79 0.87 15.95
C LEU A 63 -4.59 0.36 16.77
N LEU A 64 -3.38 0.75 16.42
CA LEU A 64 -2.19 0.47 17.24
C LEU A 64 -2.25 1.19 18.58
N GLY A 65 -2.79 2.40 18.63
CA GLY A 65 -2.94 3.19 19.84
C GLY A 65 -1.62 3.24 20.63
N ASP A 66 -1.70 2.97 21.93
CA ASP A 66 -0.54 2.95 22.84
C ASP A 66 0.10 1.56 23.00
N THR A 67 -0.19 0.60 22.11
CA THR A 67 0.44 -0.72 22.16
C THR A 67 1.96 -0.57 22.03
N PRO A 68 2.75 -1.00 23.03
CA PRO A 68 4.20 -0.81 22.99
C PRO A 68 4.85 -1.81 22.03
N SER A 69 5.79 -1.34 21.21
CA SER A 69 6.56 -2.15 20.27
C SER A 69 5.72 -3.14 19.44
N PRO A 70 4.62 -2.68 18.80
CA PRO A 70 3.68 -3.57 18.13
C PRO A 70 4.34 -4.27 16.93
N ARG A 71 3.93 -5.52 16.71
CA ARG A 71 4.29 -6.29 15.51
C ARG A 71 3.27 -6.02 14.42
N VAL A 72 3.73 -5.44 13.32
CA VAL A 72 2.89 -5.03 12.18
C VAL A 72 3.31 -5.77 10.92
N LEU A 73 2.35 -6.31 10.18
CA LEU A 73 2.57 -6.90 8.86
C LEU A 73 1.87 -6.07 7.78
N ASP A 74 2.62 -5.72 6.74
CA ASP A 74 2.10 -5.16 5.47
C ASP A 74 2.16 -6.26 4.40
N VAL A 75 0.99 -6.71 3.93
CA VAL A 75 0.85 -7.77 2.93
C VAL A 75 0.65 -7.16 1.55
N GLY A 76 1.54 -7.48 0.61
CA GLY A 76 1.62 -6.82 -0.69
C GLY A 76 2.31 -5.46 -0.53
N VAL A 77 3.52 -5.47 0.02
CA VAL A 77 4.23 -4.24 0.43
C VAL A 77 4.53 -3.28 -0.72
N GLY A 78 4.60 -3.78 -1.96
CA GLY A 78 4.84 -2.96 -3.15
C GLY A 78 6.11 -2.12 -3.04
N SER A 79 5.99 -0.80 -3.20
CA SER A 79 7.09 0.16 -3.06
C SER A 79 7.52 0.40 -1.60
N GLY A 80 6.85 -0.22 -0.62
CA GLY A 80 7.06 0.02 0.81
C GLY A 80 6.21 1.13 1.41
N ALA A 81 5.28 1.73 0.67
CA ALA A 81 4.59 2.95 1.07
C ALA A 81 3.93 2.86 2.45
N ILE A 82 3.12 1.82 2.70
CA ILE A 82 2.42 1.62 3.98
C ILE A 82 3.42 1.27 5.08
N ALA A 83 4.26 0.25 4.85
CA ALA A 83 5.22 -0.24 5.85
C ALA A 83 6.18 0.87 6.31
N LEU A 84 6.75 1.63 5.36
CA LEU A 84 7.69 2.71 5.66
C LEU A 84 7.01 3.89 6.37
N ALA A 85 5.79 4.26 5.98
CA ALA A 85 5.03 5.29 6.66
C ALA A 85 4.67 4.90 8.09
N LEU A 86 4.29 3.64 8.33
CA LEU A 86 4.04 3.11 9.67
C LEU A 86 5.32 3.13 10.52
N LYS A 87 6.46 2.75 9.96
CA LYS A 87 7.75 2.79 10.67
C LYS A 87 8.20 4.20 10.99
N ASP A 88 8.01 5.15 10.07
CA ASP A 88 8.34 6.56 10.27
C ASP A 88 7.49 7.22 11.38
N GLU A 89 6.19 6.91 11.41
CA GLU A 89 5.24 7.50 12.37
C GLU A 89 5.17 6.74 13.71
N ARG A 90 5.60 5.47 13.74
CA ARG A 90 5.71 4.60 14.92
C ARG A 90 7.09 3.92 14.96
N PRO A 91 8.14 4.66 15.35
CA PRO A 91 9.52 4.14 15.34
C PRO A 91 9.73 2.92 16.25
N ASP A 92 8.91 2.75 17.29
CA ASP A 92 8.93 1.59 18.19
C ASP A 92 8.32 0.33 17.59
N ALA A 93 7.54 0.44 16.48
CA ALA A 93 6.92 -0.71 15.84
C ALA A 93 7.95 -1.62 15.15
N HIS A 94 7.71 -2.94 15.24
CA HIS A 94 8.38 -3.96 14.44
C HIS A 94 7.57 -4.20 13.18
N VAL A 95 7.96 -3.55 12.09
CA VAL A 95 7.24 -3.60 10.82
C VAL A 95 7.89 -4.61 9.90
N THR A 96 7.09 -5.55 9.39
CA THR A 96 7.47 -6.52 8.36
C THR A 96 6.62 -6.26 7.12
N GLY A 97 7.25 -6.14 5.96
CA GLY A 97 6.58 -6.08 4.66
C GLY A 97 6.82 -7.36 3.88
N VAL A 98 5.78 -7.93 3.30
CA VAL A 98 5.88 -9.11 2.43
C VAL A 98 5.31 -8.83 1.05
N ASP A 99 5.93 -9.40 0.03
CA ASP A 99 5.45 -9.37 -1.35
C ASP A 99 5.86 -10.66 -2.07
N GLU A 100 5.06 -11.10 -3.02
CA GLU A 100 5.39 -12.23 -3.89
C GLU A 100 6.34 -11.79 -5.04
N SER A 101 6.36 -10.48 -5.36
CA SER A 101 7.22 -9.89 -6.37
C SER A 101 8.61 -9.54 -5.80
N ALA A 102 9.65 -10.17 -6.36
CA ALA A 102 11.03 -9.84 -6.00
C ALA A 102 11.40 -8.40 -6.40
N ASP A 103 10.86 -7.91 -7.51
CA ASP A 103 11.09 -6.55 -8.03
C ASP A 103 10.46 -5.50 -7.09
N ALA A 104 9.25 -5.75 -6.59
CA ALA A 104 8.61 -4.89 -5.60
C ALA A 104 9.42 -4.83 -4.31
N LEU A 105 9.90 -5.99 -3.82
CA LEU A 105 10.76 -6.06 -2.63
C LEU A 105 12.10 -5.33 -2.82
N GLU A 106 12.66 -5.37 -4.02
CA GLU A 106 13.88 -4.60 -4.33
C GLU A 106 13.62 -3.10 -4.24
N LEU A 107 12.52 -2.61 -4.84
CA LEU A 107 12.12 -1.20 -4.75
C LEU A 107 11.83 -0.78 -3.30
N ALA A 108 11.15 -1.62 -2.53
CA ALA A 108 10.88 -1.35 -1.11
C ALA A 108 12.18 -1.25 -0.29
N ARG A 109 13.18 -2.12 -0.53
CA ARG A 109 14.50 -2.04 0.12
C ARG A 109 15.23 -0.75 -0.25
N GLU A 110 15.26 -0.38 -1.53
CA GLU A 110 15.85 0.89 -1.96
C GLU A 110 15.19 2.08 -1.26
N ASN A 111 13.88 2.06 -1.07
CA ASN A 111 13.16 3.10 -0.34
C ASN A 111 13.49 3.09 1.16
N ALA A 112 13.54 1.92 1.79
CA ALA A 112 13.92 1.78 3.19
C ALA A 112 15.33 2.32 3.44
N ASP A 113 16.30 1.96 2.60
CA ASP A 113 17.69 2.42 2.68
C ASP A 113 17.81 3.94 2.48
N ARG A 114 17.11 4.50 1.48
CA ARG A 114 17.09 5.95 1.22
C ARG A 114 16.56 6.76 2.41
N LEU A 115 15.59 6.21 3.12
CA LEU A 115 14.92 6.88 4.24
C LEU A 115 15.55 6.55 5.59
N GLY A 116 16.46 5.57 5.65
CA GLY A 116 17.06 5.09 6.90
C GLY A 116 16.04 4.44 7.84
N LEU A 117 15.02 3.79 7.28
CA LEU A 117 13.95 3.15 8.04
C LEU A 117 14.18 1.64 8.12
N ASP A 118 14.22 1.11 9.34
CA ASP A 118 14.43 -0.33 9.61
C ASP A 118 13.10 -1.09 9.52
N VAL A 119 12.84 -1.70 8.35
CA VAL A 119 11.68 -2.54 8.06
C VAL A 119 12.18 -3.89 7.56
N GLU A 120 11.67 -4.99 8.14
CA GLU A 120 11.93 -6.33 7.63
C GLU A 120 11.19 -6.54 6.31
N LEU A 121 11.92 -6.85 5.21
CA LEU A 121 11.34 -7.07 3.89
C LEU A 121 11.69 -8.48 3.40
N ARG A 122 10.68 -9.32 3.21
CA ARG A 122 10.86 -10.73 2.82
C ARG A 122 9.84 -11.18 1.77
N ALA A 123 10.20 -12.19 0.98
CA ALA A 123 9.26 -12.86 0.09
C ALA A 123 8.17 -13.57 0.91
N GLY A 124 6.92 -13.43 0.49
CA GLY A 124 5.77 -14.04 1.12
C GLY A 124 4.46 -13.48 0.60
N GLY A 125 3.37 -14.16 0.88
CA GLY A 125 2.02 -13.78 0.51
C GLY A 125 1.09 -13.77 1.73
N LEU A 126 -0.20 -14.07 1.49
CA LEU A 126 -1.26 -14.05 2.50
C LEU A 126 -0.98 -14.98 3.69
N GLU A 127 -0.22 -16.07 3.49
CA GLU A 127 0.15 -17.03 4.53
C GLU A 127 0.97 -16.39 5.65
N SER A 128 1.73 -15.33 5.35
CA SER A 128 2.51 -14.59 6.35
C SER A 128 1.64 -13.95 7.43
N ALA A 129 0.36 -13.71 7.16
CA ALA A 129 -0.59 -13.19 8.12
C ALA A 129 -0.96 -14.20 9.24
N GLN A 130 -0.53 -15.46 9.15
CA GLN A 130 -0.81 -16.50 10.14
C GLN A 130 0.22 -16.56 11.30
N ASP A 131 1.30 -15.77 11.23
CA ASP A 131 2.40 -15.82 12.23
C ASP A 131 2.06 -15.13 13.56
N GLY A 132 0.89 -14.51 13.67
CA GLY A 132 0.43 -13.79 14.87
C GLY A 132 1.00 -12.36 14.94
N TRP A 133 0.12 -11.38 14.70
CA TRP A 133 0.44 -9.97 14.60
C TRP A 133 -0.46 -9.12 15.51
N ASP A 134 0.04 -7.96 15.94
CA ASP A 134 -0.82 -6.97 16.57
C ASP A 134 -1.70 -6.28 15.53
N LEU A 135 -1.16 -6.07 14.33
CA LEU A 135 -1.89 -5.51 13.21
C LEU A 135 -1.42 -6.11 11.89
N VAL A 136 -2.37 -6.45 11.04
CA VAL A 136 -2.14 -6.76 9.62
C VAL A 136 -2.78 -5.66 8.78
N VAL A 137 -2.04 -5.13 7.84
CA VAL A 137 -2.50 -4.13 6.88
C VAL A 137 -2.25 -4.62 5.46
N SER A 138 -3.12 -4.24 4.53
CA SER A 138 -2.92 -4.54 3.11
C SER A 138 -3.70 -3.59 2.21
N ASN A 139 -3.09 -3.23 1.08
CA ASN A 139 -3.77 -2.75 -0.11
C ASN A 139 -3.64 -3.83 -1.20
N PRO A 140 -4.44 -4.88 -1.15
CA PRO A 140 -4.33 -5.98 -2.10
C PRO A 140 -4.91 -5.60 -3.46
N PRO A 141 -4.49 -6.22 -4.57
CA PRO A 141 -5.15 -6.06 -5.85
C PRO A 141 -6.63 -6.47 -5.74
N TYR A 142 -7.52 -5.62 -6.27
CA TYR A 142 -8.97 -5.77 -6.11
C TYR A 142 -9.77 -5.50 -7.39
N VAL A 143 -9.10 -5.35 -8.53
CA VAL A 143 -9.74 -5.11 -9.83
C VAL A 143 -9.80 -6.43 -10.59
N ASP A 144 -10.92 -6.72 -11.25
CA ASP A 144 -11.11 -8.00 -11.96
C ASP A 144 -10.35 -8.03 -13.31
N THR A 145 -10.17 -6.88 -13.96
CA THR A 145 -9.52 -6.76 -15.27
C THR A 145 -8.99 -5.35 -15.50
N LEU A 146 -7.94 -5.21 -16.31
CA LEU A 146 -7.45 -3.91 -16.78
C LEU A 146 -8.32 -3.29 -17.88
N GLU A 147 -9.30 -4.02 -18.44
CA GLU A 147 -10.14 -3.55 -19.51
C GLU A 147 -11.00 -2.35 -19.09
N GLY A 148 -10.95 -1.27 -19.86
CA GLY A 148 -11.71 -0.05 -19.57
C GLY A 148 -11.11 0.87 -18.51
N LEU A 149 -9.98 0.50 -17.90
CA LEU A 149 -9.28 1.36 -16.94
C LEU A 149 -8.42 2.43 -17.64
N GLN A 150 -7.89 3.36 -16.83
CA GLN A 150 -7.02 4.43 -17.33
C GLN A 150 -5.77 3.84 -18.00
N PRO A 151 -5.32 4.41 -19.15
CA PRO A 151 -4.18 3.90 -19.90
C PRO A 151 -2.88 3.82 -19.08
N GLU A 152 -2.72 4.69 -18.10
CA GLU A 152 -1.57 4.73 -17.19
C GLU A 152 -1.37 3.40 -16.44
N LEU A 153 -2.44 2.72 -16.08
CA LEU A 153 -2.38 1.45 -15.34
C LEU A 153 -1.72 0.32 -16.12
N ARG A 154 -1.57 0.46 -17.44
CA ARG A 154 -0.85 -0.53 -18.29
C ARG A 154 0.67 -0.50 -18.08
N PHE A 155 1.19 0.55 -17.47
CA PHE A 155 2.61 0.67 -17.11
C PHE A 155 2.91 0.08 -15.74
N GLU A 156 1.88 -0.14 -14.93
CA GLU A 156 2.01 -0.68 -13.57
C GLU A 156 1.90 -2.21 -13.61
N PRO A 157 2.51 -2.94 -12.65
CA PRO A 157 2.45 -4.40 -12.64
C PRO A 157 1.01 -4.90 -12.56
N GLU A 158 0.57 -5.72 -13.50
CA GLU A 158 -0.78 -6.26 -13.53
C GLU A 158 -1.12 -7.03 -12.24
N VAL A 159 -0.16 -7.77 -11.70
CA VAL A 159 -0.29 -8.52 -10.43
C VAL A 159 -0.59 -7.61 -9.24
N ALA A 160 -0.23 -6.34 -9.29
CA ALA A 160 -0.53 -5.36 -8.24
C ALA A 160 -1.92 -4.71 -8.39
N ILE A 161 -2.62 -4.96 -9.50
CA ILE A 161 -3.91 -4.34 -9.82
C ILE A 161 -5.01 -5.39 -9.88
N VAL A 162 -4.75 -6.49 -10.62
CA VAL A 162 -5.74 -7.53 -10.90
C VAL A 162 -5.69 -8.62 -9.83
N GLY A 163 -6.81 -8.79 -9.13
CA GLY A 163 -6.97 -9.82 -8.11
C GLY A 163 -8.37 -9.86 -7.56
N SER A 164 -8.80 -11.03 -7.09
CA SER A 164 -10.11 -11.21 -6.50
C SER A 164 -10.06 -12.12 -5.28
N GLY A 165 -10.96 -11.88 -4.32
CA GLY A 165 -11.11 -12.73 -3.12
C GLY A 165 -9.96 -12.61 -2.10
N LEU A 166 -9.00 -11.69 -2.29
CA LEU A 166 -7.85 -11.56 -1.38
C LEU A 166 -8.25 -10.98 -0.02
N HIS A 167 -9.21 -10.08 0.00
CA HIS A 167 -9.76 -9.52 1.24
C HIS A 167 -10.36 -10.61 2.14
N GLU A 168 -11.21 -11.48 1.55
CA GLU A 168 -11.85 -12.56 2.27
C GLU A 168 -10.82 -13.60 2.75
N ARG A 169 -9.84 -13.91 1.94
CA ARG A 169 -8.74 -14.82 2.32
C ARG A 169 -7.89 -14.25 3.46
N LEU A 170 -7.62 -12.94 3.47
CA LEU A 170 -6.96 -12.28 4.60
C LEU A 170 -7.83 -12.29 5.85
N ALA A 171 -9.13 -11.97 5.71
CA ALA A 171 -10.07 -11.99 6.83
C ALA A 171 -10.18 -13.38 7.48
N GLU A 172 -10.19 -14.44 6.68
CA GLU A 172 -10.22 -15.82 7.14
C GLU A 172 -8.92 -16.27 7.81
N GLY A 173 -7.78 -16.01 7.12
CA GLY A 173 -6.49 -16.60 7.45
C GLY A 173 -5.66 -15.82 8.47
N ALA A 174 -5.84 -14.51 8.59
CA ALA A 174 -4.98 -13.70 9.43
C ALA A 174 -5.16 -14.00 10.92
N ARG A 175 -4.04 -14.19 11.61
CA ARG A 175 -3.94 -14.28 13.07
C ARG A 175 -3.43 -12.96 13.61
N THR A 176 -4.33 -12.04 13.80
CA THR A 176 -4.02 -10.67 14.19
C THR A 176 -5.07 -10.11 15.15
N ARG A 177 -4.66 -9.18 16.00
CA ARG A 177 -5.57 -8.42 16.85
C ARG A 177 -6.40 -7.41 16.04
N ALA A 178 -5.80 -6.81 15.01
CA ALA A 178 -6.47 -5.85 14.14
C ALA A 178 -6.13 -6.11 12.67
N LEU A 179 -7.11 -5.93 11.79
CA LEU A 179 -6.97 -6.03 10.33
C LEU A 179 -7.46 -4.74 9.68
N VAL A 180 -6.66 -4.18 8.76
CA VAL A 180 -6.97 -2.95 8.02
C VAL A 180 -6.76 -3.21 6.54
N LEU A 181 -7.79 -3.05 5.73
CA LEU A 181 -7.78 -3.39 4.30
C LEU A 181 -8.24 -2.20 3.45
N GLU A 182 -7.44 -1.83 2.45
CA GLU A 182 -7.92 -0.95 1.40
C GLU A 182 -8.92 -1.70 0.51
N VAL A 183 -9.96 -1.01 0.04
CA VAL A 183 -10.99 -1.59 -0.84
C VAL A 183 -11.28 -0.69 -2.03
N GLY A 184 -11.65 -1.29 -3.14
CA GLY A 184 -12.17 -0.59 -4.30
C GLY A 184 -13.55 0.01 -4.05
N ALA A 185 -13.92 1.02 -4.84
CA ALA A 185 -15.25 1.62 -4.77
C ALA A 185 -16.35 0.56 -4.91
N GLY A 186 -17.31 0.58 -3.97
CA GLY A 186 -18.44 -0.37 -3.93
C GLY A 186 -18.13 -1.73 -3.30
N GLN A 187 -16.89 -2.01 -2.87
CA GLN A 187 -16.51 -3.30 -2.29
C GLN A 187 -16.62 -3.34 -0.75
N ALA A 188 -16.70 -2.19 -0.09
CA ALA A 188 -16.62 -2.10 1.37
C ALA A 188 -17.66 -2.96 2.10
N GLY A 189 -18.91 -2.99 1.63
CA GLY A 189 -19.98 -3.79 2.27
C GLY A 189 -19.70 -5.29 2.24
N ARG A 190 -19.16 -5.81 1.13
CA ARG A 190 -18.76 -7.23 1.01
C ARG A 190 -17.60 -7.57 1.93
N VAL A 191 -16.58 -6.70 1.99
CA VAL A 191 -15.40 -6.92 2.82
C VAL A 191 -15.75 -6.79 4.31
N ALA A 192 -16.61 -5.82 4.69
CA ALA A 192 -17.09 -5.70 6.07
C ALA A 192 -17.84 -6.96 6.52
N ALA A 193 -18.78 -7.46 5.70
CA ALA A 193 -19.48 -8.71 5.98
C ALA A 193 -18.54 -9.92 6.12
N ALA A 194 -17.45 -9.97 5.34
CA ALA A 194 -16.45 -11.02 5.48
C ALA A 194 -15.72 -10.92 6.82
N LEU A 195 -15.29 -9.71 7.25
CA LEU A 195 -14.67 -9.52 8.56
C LEU A 195 -15.60 -10.01 9.69
N GLU A 196 -16.89 -9.60 9.66
CA GLU A 196 -17.88 -10.03 10.65
C GLU A 196 -18.05 -11.56 10.66
N ALA A 197 -18.12 -12.20 9.48
CA ALA A 197 -18.25 -13.64 9.33
C ALA A 197 -17.05 -14.41 9.94
N PHE A 198 -15.87 -13.84 9.89
CA PHE A 198 -14.64 -14.38 10.47
C PHE A 198 -14.34 -13.84 11.89
N ALA A 199 -15.39 -13.38 12.59
CA ALA A 199 -15.38 -12.99 13.99
C ALA A 199 -14.49 -11.77 14.32
N TYR A 200 -14.31 -10.85 13.39
CA TYR A 200 -13.85 -9.51 13.73
C TYR A 200 -14.99 -8.68 14.32
N LEU A 201 -14.68 -7.91 15.33
CA LEU A 201 -15.58 -7.02 16.04
C LEU A 201 -15.29 -5.56 15.64
N ASP A 202 -16.20 -4.66 16.02
CA ASP A 202 -16.07 -3.22 15.77
C ASP A 202 -15.72 -2.89 14.31
N VAL A 203 -16.28 -3.67 13.38
CA VAL A 203 -16.03 -3.50 11.95
C VAL A 203 -16.45 -2.10 11.51
N ARG A 204 -15.52 -1.36 10.93
CA ARG A 204 -15.71 0.01 10.49
C ARG A 204 -15.33 0.19 9.04
N VAL A 205 -16.08 1.03 8.34
CA VAL A 205 -15.76 1.52 7.00
C VAL A 205 -15.37 2.99 7.09
N THR A 206 -14.20 3.34 6.54
CA THR A 206 -13.69 4.72 6.49
C THR A 206 -13.63 5.18 5.04
N LYS A 207 -14.07 6.43 4.82
CA LYS A 207 -14.07 7.08 3.51
C LYS A 207 -12.76 7.82 3.27
N ASP A 208 -12.38 7.94 2.00
CA ASP A 208 -11.35 8.86 1.55
C ASP A 208 -11.87 10.33 1.52
N LEU A 209 -10.99 11.25 1.13
CA LEU A 209 -11.33 12.67 1.04
C LEU A 209 -12.36 13.00 -0.06
N ALA A 210 -12.56 12.10 -1.02
CA ALA A 210 -13.62 12.20 -2.04
C ALA A 210 -14.97 11.66 -1.55
N GLY A 211 -15.03 11.12 -0.32
CA GLY A 211 -16.25 10.55 0.26
C GLY A 211 -16.55 9.13 -0.21
N ILE A 212 -15.60 8.45 -0.84
CA ILE A 212 -15.71 7.07 -1.32
C ILE A 212 -15.22 6.13 -0.20
N ASP A 213 -15.96 5.06 0.07
CA ASP A 213 -15.55 4.02 1.00
C ASP A 213 -14.21 3.41 0.55
N ARG A 214 -13.19 3.47 1.41
CA ARG A 214 -11.82 3.14 1.02
C ARG A 214 -11.13 2.15 1.95
N VAL A 215 -11.44 2.17 3.23
CA VAL A 215 -10.81 1.29 4.21
C VAL A 215 -11.87 0.53 4.98
N VAL A 216 -11.67 -0.78 5.13
CA VAL A 216 -12.44 -1.63 6.04
C VAL A 216 -11.50 -2.17 7.10
N GLU A 217 -11.87 -2.02 8.36
CA GLU A 217 -11.09 -2.46 9.51
C GLU A 217 -11.93 -3.21 10.52
N GLY A 218 -11.29 -4.07 11.31
CA GLY A 218 -11.92 -4.77 12.43
C GLY A 218 -10.89 -5.31 13.41
N VAL A 219 -11.34 -5.60 14.64
CA VAL A 219 -10.50 -6.12 15.74
C VAL A 219 -10.99 -7.48 16.22
N ARG A 220 -10.10 -8.29 16.79
CA ARG A 220 -10.40 -9.56 17.47
C ARG A 220 -9.94 -9.52 18.91
#